data_1929a8dd85dd20e9ffc82aeb9b41d7cf
#
_entry.id   1929a8dd85dd20e9ffc82aeb9b41d7cf
#
_cell.length_a   1.000
_cell.length_b   1.000
_cell.length_c   1.000
_cell.angle_alpha   90.00
_cell.angle_beta   90.00
_cell.angle_gamma   90.00
#
_symmetry.space_group_name_H-M   'P 1'
#
loop_
_entity.id
_entity.type
_entity.pdbx_description
1 polymer ?
#
loop_
_entity_poly.entity_id
_entity_poly.type
_entity_poly.pdbx_seq_one_letter_code
_entity_poly.pdbx_strand_id
1 'polypeptide(L)'
;MELLDAAWGSGEALLVPVRWDHKVLRRSHRVPRLLSELIGGHRRRRAMVQDSAAVAGTVRHRLEGLPRAEGNLLVLDMIRVHSAAVLGYSQVEVIDGERSFKELGFDSLTSVELRNRLGEAMGLHLPATLTFDYPTPVVLASQLCGELLGMQDDMAEFLPVGAVHADEPIAIVGMACRLPGGVRSPEELWELVRSGQDAISRFPDDRGWDTGPTANDFPTVGGFLYEAGEFDAGFFGISPREALAMDPQQRLLLEAAWETFERAGIDPAELRGSRTGVFVGGFAQDYGPRLHESADGHDGHALTGTTSSVMSGRLSYTFGFEGPAVTVDTACSSSLVALHLATQELRAGECDMALVGGVTVMSTPGIFVEFSRQGGMSADGRCKSFSA
;
A
#
# COMPACT_ATOMS: atom_id res chain seq x y z
N MET A 1 19.53 20.44 -12.94
CA MET A 1 19.92 19.58 -14.06
C MET A 1 21.15 18.76 -13.69
N GLU A 2 22.34 19.36 -13.44
CA GLU A 2 23.58 18.60 -13.17
C GLU A 2 23.48 17.52 -12.07
N LEU A 3 22.71 17.73 -11.00
CA LEU A 3 22.51 16.73 -9.93
C LEU A 3 21.59 15.59 -10.36
N LEU A 4 20.65 15.87 -11.25
CA LEU A 4 19.75 14.86 -11.80
C LEU A 4 20.49 13.96 -12.80
N ASP A 5 21.33 14.56 -13.64
CA ASP A 5 22.15 13.84 -14.62
C ASP A 5 23.18 12.92 -13.91
N ALA A 6 23.78 13.42 -12.81
CA ALA A 6 24.69 12.62 -11.99
C ALA A 6 23.98 11.45 -11.28
N ALA A 7 22.73 11.67 -10.82
CA ALA A 7 21.91 10.63 -10.20
C ALA A 7 21.52 9.52 -11.19
N TRP A 8 21.19 9.90 -12.43
CA TRP A 8 20.78 8.97 -13.48
C TRP A 8 21.91 7.98 -13.89
N GLY A 9 23.16 8.44 -13.82
CA GLY A 9 24.32 7.62 -14.16
C GLY A 9 24.83 6.70 -13.03
N SER A 10 24.26 6.76 -11.82
CA SER A 10 24.80 6.06 -10.64
C SER A 10 24.40 4.60 -10.53
N GLY A 11 23.34 4.15 -11.21
CA GLY A 11 22.81 2.78 -11.10
C GLY A 11 22.12 2.45 -9.77
N GLU A 12 21.95 3.44 -8.88
CA GLU A 12 21.27 3.27 -7.58
C GLU A 12 19.74 3.34 -7.74
N ALA A 13 19.02 2.46 -7.03
CA ALA A 13 17.57 2.37 -7.14
C ALA A 13 16.80 3.57 -6.53
N LEU A 14 17.41 4.26 -5.57
CA LEU A 14 16.85 5.44 -4.93
C LEU A 14 17.94 6.48 -4.65
N LEU A 15 17.79 7.65 -5.27
CA LEU A 15 18.66 8.81 -5.02
C LEU A 15 17.82 10.06 -4.79
N VAL A 16 18.24 10.86 -3.81
CA VAL A 16 17.65 12.16 -3.54
C VAL A 16 18.68 13.24 -3.88
N PRO A 17 18.63 13.85 -5.07
CA PRO A 17 19.59 14.88 -5.49
C PRO A 17 19.32 16.18 -4.74
N VAL A 18 20.11 16.45 -3.70
CA VAL A 18 19.98 17.65 -2.84
C VAL A 18 21.32 18.35 -2.71
N ARG A 19 21.32 19.67 -2.84
CA ARG A 19 22.50 20.50 -2.57
C ARG A 19 22.51 20.94 -1.11
N TRP A 20 23.47 20.45 -0.32
CA TRP A 20 23.63 20.78 1.09
C TRP A 20 24.80 21.71 1.35
N ASP A 21 24.62 22.68 2.26
CA ASP A 21 25.74 23.41 2.82
C ASP A 21 26.31 22.66 4.04
N HIS A 22 27.36 21.88 3.80
CA HIS A 22 28.03 21.09 4.83
C HIS A 22 28.62 21.93 5.97
N LYS A 23 28.90 23.25 5.75
CA LYS A 23 29.43 24.12 6.78
C LYS A 23 28.33 24.54 7.75
N VAL A 24 27.12 24.80 7.26
CA VAL A 24 25.94 25.11 8.08
C VAL A 24 25.52 23.88 8.89
N LEU A 25 25.47 22.71 8.25
CA LEU A 25 25.09 21.45 8.92
C LEU A 25 26.06 21.07 10.06
N ARG A 26 27.37 21.26 9.87
CA ARG A 26 28.38 20.97 10.92
C ARG A 26 28.35 21.93 12.10
N ARG A 27 27.74 23.10 11.96
CA ARG A 27 27.60 24.12 13.03
C ARG A 27 26.28 24.01 13.78
N SER A 28 25.34 23.22 13.29
CA SER A 28 24.03 23.03 13.92
C SER A 28 24.13 22.14 15.14
N HIS A 29 23.65 22.60 16.29
CA HIS A 29 23.59 21.83 17.53
C HIS A 29 22.51 20.72 17.51
N ARG A 30 21.59 20.75 16.56
CA ARG A 30 20.55 19.73 16.33
C ARG A 30 20.51 19.32 14.87
N VAL A 31 21.26 18.29 14.53
CA VAL A 31 21.19 17.67 13.22
C VAL A 31 20.18 16.52 13.27
N PRO A 32 19.16 16.49 12.42
CA PRO A 32 18.25 15.34 12.31
C PRO A 32 19.03 14.05 12.09
N ARG A 33 18.58 12.95 12.71
CA ARG A 33 19.25 11.64 12.59
C ARG A 33 19.52 11.23 11.15
N LEU A 34 18.60 11.54 10.24
CA LEU A 34 18.71 11.28 8.79
C LEU A 34 19.91 11.99 8.14
N LEU A 35 20.34 13.14 8.68
CA LEU A 35 21.44 13.93 8.13
C LEU A 35 22.75 13.74 8.91
N SER A 36 22.73 13.02 10.02
CA SER A 36 23.92 12.83 10.87
C SER A 36 25.03 12.01 10.18
N GLU A 37 24.64 11.14 9.25
CA GLU A 37 25.61 10.35 8.46
C GLU A 37 26.37 11.18 7.42
N LEU A 38 25.75 12.24 6.90
CA LEU A 38 26.36 13.16 5.93
C LEU A 38 27.49 14.02 6.52
N ILE A 39 27.56 14.15 7.85
CA ILE A 39 28.50 15.07 8.52
C ILE A 39 29.74 14.35 9.05
N GLY A 40 29.69 13.05 9.30
CA GLY A 40 30.78 12.33 9.98
C GLY A 40 30.98 10.87 9.56
N GLY A 41 30.39 10.44 8.45
CA GLY A 41 30.09 9.05 8.15
C GLY A 41 31.25 8.06 7.89
N HIS A 42 32.43 8.50 7.54
CA HIS A 42 33.45 7.51 7.15
C HIS A 42 34.13 6.77 8.31
N ARG A 43 34.15 7.33 9.52
CA ARG A 43 34.75 6.64 10.67
C ARG A 43 33.74 5.77 11.43
N ARG A 44 32.47 6.20 11.53
CA ARG A 44 31.42 5.42 12.22
C ARG A 44 30.93 4.23 11.39
N ARG A 45 30.77 4.40 10.06
CA ARG A 45 30.36 3.30 9.19
C ARG A 45 31.36 2.14 9.18
N ARG A 46 32.67 2.44 9.29
CA ARG A 46 33.71 1.39 9.40
C ARG A 46 33.71 0.68 10.76
N ALA A 47 33.36 1.39 11.84
CA ALA A 47 33.20 0.79 13.17
C ALA A 47 31.91 -0.03 13.28
N MET A 48 30.76 0.46 12.77
CA MET A 48 29.50 -0.32 12.76
C MET A 48 29.55 -1.55 11.86
N VAL A 49 30.18 -1.46 10.70
CA VAL A 49 30.40 -2.63 9.81
C VAL A 49 31.37 -3.63 10.44
N GLN A 50 32.37 -3.17 11.20
CA GLN A 50 33.26 -4.05 11.96
C GLN A 50 32.58 -4.68 13.16
N ASP A 51 31.71 -3.95 13.88
CA ASP A 51 30.94 -4.49 15.02
C ASP A 51 29.86 -5.48 14.55
N SER A 52 29.13 -5.19 13.47
CA SER A 52 28.14 -6.12 12.94
C SER A 52 28.80 -7.37 12.32
N ALA A 53 29.93 -7.23 11.65
CA ALA A 53 30.69 -8.38 11.15
C ALA A 53 31.28 -9.24 12.30
N ALA A 54 31.67 -8.60 13.42
CA ALA A 54 32.15 -9.32 14.60
C ALA A 54 31.00 -10.06 15.32
N VAL A 55 29.81 -9.47 15.40
CA VAL A 55 28.62 -10.10 15.99
C VAL A 55 28.12 -11.24 15.10
N ALA A 56 28.00 -11.01 13.78
CA ALA A 56 27.66 -12.06 12.81
C ALA A 56 28.66 -13.22 12.86
N GLY A 57 29.95 -12.92 12.99
CA GLY A 57 31.01 -13.93 13.16
C GLY A 57 30.83 -14.76 14.42
N THR A 58 30.35 -14.17 15.52
CA THR A 58 30.12 -14.89 16.78
C THR A 58 28.94 -15.85 16.69
N VAL A 59 27.81 -15.42 16.14
CA VAL A 59 26.61 -16.28 15.96
C VAL A 59 26.91 -17.36 14.91
N ARG A 60 27.49 -17.00 13.79
CA ARG A 60 27.91 -17.93 12.75
C ARG A 60 28.84 -19.00 13.28
N HIS A 61 29.87 -18.65 14.04
CA HIS A 61 30.82 -19.61 14.61
C HIS A 61 30.15 -20.59 15.59
N ARG A 62 29.11 -20.16 16.29
CA ARG A 62 28.30 -21.07 17.15
C ARG A 62 27.46 -22.03 16.33
N LEU A 63 27.01 -21.64 15.15
CA LEU A 63 26.20 -22.47 14.26
C LEU A 63 27.06 -23.46 13.44
N GLU A 64 28.27 -23.08 13.05
CA GLU A 64 29.17 -23.91 12.22
C GLU A 64 29.54 -25.28 12.82
N GLY A 65 29.37 -25.49 14.11
CA GLY A 65 29.63 -26.76 14.81
C GLY A 65 28.39 -27.58 15.15
N LEU A 66 27.19 -27.10 14.83
CA LEU A 66 25.93 -27.72 15.23
C LEU A 66 25.25 -28.45 14.08
N PRO A 67 24.55 -29.57 14.34
CA PRO A 67 23.59 -30.13 13.38
C PRO A 67 22.53 -29.08 13.04
N ARG A 68 22.05 -29.06 11.79
CA ARG A 68 21.08 -28.05 11.31
C ARG A 68 19.83 -27.91 12.20
N ALA A 69 19.29 -29.01 12.69
CA ALA A 69 18.14 -29.00 13.60
C ALA A 69 18.45 -28.23 14.91
N GLU A 70 19.64 -28.40 15.46
CA GLU A 70 20.07 -27.67 16.67
C GLU A 70 20.37 -26.20 16.38
N GLY A 71 20.92 -25.90 15.19
CA GLY A 71 21.12 -24.53 14.71
C GLY A 71 19.81 -23.77 14.57
N ASN A 72 18.80 -24.39 13.96
CA ASN A 72 17.46 -23.81 13.84
C ASN A 72 16.82 -23.55 15.21
N LEU A 73 16.96 -24.44 16.17
CA LEU A 73 16.46 -24.23 17.54
C LEU A 73 17.15 -23.04 18.21
N LEU A 74 18.46 -22.90 18.06
CA LEU A 74 19.21 -21.77 18.62
C LEU A 74 18.73 -20.44 18.04
N VAL A 75 18.55 -20.38 16.72
CA VAL A 75 18.03 -19.17 16.05
C VAL A 75 16.57 -18.92 16.44
N LEU A 76 15.75 -19.95 16.56
CA LEU A 76 14.36 -19.84 17.03
C LEU A 76 14.28 -19.24 18.45
N ASP A 77 15.14 -19.68 19.36
CA ASP A 77 15.19 -19.12 20.71
C ASP A 77 15.59 -17.63 20.70
N MET A 78 16.52 -17.23 19.83
CA MET A 78 16.86 -15.82 19.64
C MET A 78 15.65 -15.03 19.14
N ILE A 79 14.91 -15.55 18.13
CA ILE A 79 13.69 -14.91 17.63
C ILE A 79 12.65 -14.76 18.74
N ARG A 80 12.42 -15.81 19.53
CA ARG A 80 11.47 -15.77 20.65
C ARG A 80 11.84 -14.71 21.69
N VAL A 81 13.11 -14.61 22.06
CA VAL A 81 13.60 -13.61 23.02
C VAL A 81 13.34 -12.19 22.49
N HIS A 82 13.69 -11.91 21.25
CA HIS A 82 13.48 -10.61 20.66
C HIS A 82 11.99 -10.30 20.44
N SER A 83 11.19 -11.30 20.06
CA SER A 83 9.74 -11.19 19.93
C SER A 83 9.06 -10.87 21.25
N ALA A 84 9.41 -11.58 22.33
CA ALA A 84 8.89 -11.30 23.67
C ALA A 84 9.25 -9.89 24.12
N ALA A 85 10.49 -9.44 23.88
CA ALA A 85 10.94 -8.10 24.22
C ALA A 85 10.21 -6.99 23.46
N VAL A 86 9.88 -7.21 22.17
CA VAL A 86 9.12 -6.25 21.34
C VAL A 86 7.67 -6.17 21.80
N LEU A 87 7.06 -7.31 22.11
CA LEU A 87 5.66 -7.38 22.56
C LEU A 87 5.46 -7.09 24.04
N GLY A 88 6.56 -6.88 24.80
CA GLY A 88 6.51 -6.55 26.23
C GLY A 88 6.20 -7.74 27.14
N TYR A 89 6.40 -8.98 26.68
CA TYR A 89 6.26 -10.17 27.52
C TYR A 89 7.51 -10.41 28.38
N SER A 90 7.29 -10.78 29.61
CA SER A 90 8.37 -11.13 30.58
C SER A 90 8.84 -12.58 30.43
N GLN A 91 8.10 -13.43 29.75
CA GLN A 91 8.38 -14.85 29.55
C GLN A 91 8.46 -15.17 28.09
N VAL A 92 9.51 -15.87 27.69
CA VAL A 92 9.81 -16.21 26.27
C VAL A 92 8.90 -17.34 25.77
N GLU A 93 8.47 -18.20 26.68
CA GLU A 93 7.61 -19.37 26.45
C GLU A 93 6.21 -19.00 25.90
N VAL A 94 5.82 -17.75 26.08
CA VAL A 94 4.54 -17.22 25.51
C VAL A 94 4.60 -17.14 23.98
N ILE A 95 5.81 -17.06 23.41
CA ILE A 95 5.99 -17.00 21.95
C ILE A 95 5.97 -18.41 21.38
N ASP A 96 4.82 -18.82 20.89
CA ASP A 96 4.66 -20.08 20.15
C ASP A 96 5.32 -19.95 18.76
N GLY A 97 6.28 -20.84 18.48
CA GLY A 97 7.05 -20.80 17.23
C GLY A 97 6.26 -21.14 15.98
N GLU A 98 5.15 -21.85 16.12
CA GLU A 98 4.29 -22.28 15.00
C GLU A 98 3.19 -21.28 14.67
N ARG A 99 2.89 -20.35 15.57
CA ARG A 99 1.90 -19.29 15.33
C ARG A 99 2.50 -18.18 14.50
N SER A 100 1.67 -17.61 13.62
CA SER A 100 2.09 -16.46 12.82
C SER A 100 2.40 -15.24 13.67
N PHE A 101 3.32 -14.38 13.22
CA PHE A 101 3.63 -13.12 13.89
C PHE A 101 2.37 -12.25 14.07
N LYS A 102 1.44 -12.29 13.12
CA LYS A 102 0.15 -11.61 13.23
C LYS A 102 -0.71 -12.13 14.39
N GLU A 103 -0.81 -13.45 14.53
CA GLU A 103 -1.54 -14.10 15.67
C GLU A 103 -0.85 -13.88 17.02
N LEU A 104 0.46 -13.68 17.02
CA LEU A 104 1.23 -13.31 18.20
C LEU A 104 1.04 -11.86 18.62
N GLY A 105 0.39 -11.04 17.77
CA GLY A 105 0.08 -9.63 18.04
C GLY A 105 1.05 -8.63 17.42
N PHE A 106 1.85 -9.05 16.44
CA PHE A 106 2.69 -8.12 15.68
C PHE A 106 1.87 -7.29 14.70
N ASP A 107 2.12 -6.00 14.71
CA ASP A 107 1.68 -5.03 13.70
C ASP A 107 2.89 -4.57 12.84
N SER A 108 2.64 -3.64 11.92
CA SER A 108 3.69 -3.14 11.02
C SER A 108 4.85 -2.45 11.76
N LEU A 109 4.59 -1.79 12.90
CA LEU A 109 5.61 -1.09 13.67
C LEU A 109 6.47 -2.08 14.47
N THR A 110 5.82 -2.99 15.18
CA THR A 110 6.48 -4.03 15.96
C THR A 110 7.25 -5.01 15.08
N SER A 111 6.77 -5.30 13.87
CA SER A 111 7.48 -6.08 12.85
C SER A 111 8.79 -5.42 12.41
N VAL A 112 8.78 -4.11 12.17
CA VAL A 112 10.00 -3.35 11.86
C VAL A 112 10.95 -3.31 13.03
N GLU A 113 10.45 -3.19 14.26
CA GLU A 113 11.28 -3.22 15.47
C GLU A 113 11.93 -4.59 15.65
N LEU A 114 11.19 -5.69 15.49
CA LEU A 114 11.73 -7.05 15.53
C LEU A 114 12.84 -7.23 14.49
N ARG A 115 12.59 -6.83 13.25
CA ARG A 115 13.58 -6.88 12.17
C ARG A 115 14.87 -6.15 12.53
N ASN A 116 14.77 -4.93 13.07
CA ASN A 116 15.94 -4.14 13.47
C ASN A 116 16.74 -4.85 14.58
N ARG A 117 16.07 -5.37 15.60
CA ARG A 117 16.70 -6.08 16.72
C ARG A 117 17.38 -7.39 16.26
N LEU A 118 16.73 -8.16 15.38
CA LEU A 118 17.33 -9.37 14.80
C LEU A 118 18.52 -9.05 13.92
N GLY A 119 18.42 -8.00 13.09
CA GLY A 119 19.51 -7.52 12.25
C GLY A 119 20.75 -7.12 13.06
N GLU A 120 20.56 -6.39 14.18
CA GLU A 120 21.64 -6.05 15.11
C GLU A 120 22.23 -7.28 15.81
N ALA A 121 21.37 -8.17 16.31
CA ALA A 121 21.81 -9.36 17.07
C ALA A 121 22.55 -10.39 16.22
N MET A 122 22.22 -10.48 14.93
CA MET A 122 22.80 -11.45 13.99
C MET A 122 23.81 -10.84 13.01
N GLY A 123 23.90 -9.50 12.96
CA GLY A 123 24.76 -8.79 12.02
C GLY A 123 24.28 -8.90 10.55
N LEU A 124 22.98 -9.09 10.33
CA LEU A 124 22.36 -9.26 9.03
C LEU A 124 21.60 -8.01 8.58
N HIS A 125 21.55 -7.78 7.27
CA HIS A 125 20.68 -6.79 6.67
C HIS A 125 19.36 -7.43 6.26
N LEU A 126 18.35 -7.33 7.12
CA LEU A 126 17.06 -7.97 6.94
C LEU A 126 16.06 -7.04 6.23
N PRO A 127 15.24 -7.57 5.28
CA PRO A 127 14.25 -6.78 4.56
C PRO A 127 13.12 -6.29 5.48
N ALA A 128 12.44 -5.21 5.09
CA ALA A 128 11.31 -4.69 5.85
C ALA A 128 10.10 -5.63 5.87
N THR A 129 10.02 -6.52 4.90
CA THR A 129 8.96 -7.53 4.72
C THR A 129 9.19 -8.83 5.49
N LEU A 130 10.26 -8.91 6.31
CA LEU A 130 10.75 -10.13 6.96
C LEU A 130 9.66 -11.00 7.60
N THR A 131 8.75 -10.40 8.39
CA THR A 131 7.67 -11.11 9.09
C THR A 131 6.49 -11.48 8.19
N PHE A 132 6.43 -10.91 6.98
CA PHE A 132 5.47 -11.26 5.94
C PHE A 132 6.02 -12.40 5.07
N ASP A 133 7.30 -12.32 4.70
CA ASP A 133 7.97 -13.34 3.88
C ASP A 133 8.15 -14.65 4.65
N TYR A 134 8.36 -14.55 5.98
CA TYR A 134 8.53 -15.69 6.89
C TYR A 134 7.55 -15.57 8.04
N PRO A 135 6.29 -16.00 7.86
CA PRO A 135 5.17 -15.62 8.71
C PRO A 135 5.21 -16.22 10.13
N THR A 136 6.00 -17.26 10.40
CA THR A 136 6.13 -17.85 11.74
C THR A 136 7.57 -17.81 12.24
N PRO A 137 7.81 -17.76 13.56
CA PRO A 137 9.15 -17.84 14.14
C PRO A 137 9.98 -19.04 13.69
N VAL A 138 9.37 -20.21 13.49
CA VAL A 138 10.06 -21.43 13.04
C VAL A 138 10.55 -21.29 11.60
N VAL A 139 9.70 -20.79 10.70
CA VAL A 139 10.07 -20.56 9.29
C VAL A 139 11.17 -19.52 9.21
N LEU A 140 11.05 -18.42 9.97
CA LEU A 140 12.06 -17.38 10.03
C LEU A 140 13.38 -17.91 10.57
N ALA A 141 13.36 -18.79 11.58
CA ALA A 141 14.57 -19.37 12.16
C ALA A 141 15.34 -20.23 11.14
N SER A 142 14.65 -21.04 10.36
CA SER A 142 15.26 -21.86 9.32
C SER A 142 15.94 -21.00 8.25
N GLN A 143 15.28 -19.93 7.81
CA GLN A 143 15.81 -18.98 6.85
C GLN A 143 17.08 -18.27 7.34
N LEU A 144 17.00 -17.68 8.53
CA LEU A 144 18.14 -16.95 9.10
C LEU A 144 19.33 -17.86 9.42
N CYS A 145 19.07 -19.10 9.81
CA CYS A 145 20.13 -20.10 10.01
C CYS A 145 20.84 -20.42 8.68
N GLY A 146 20.10 -20.61 7.60
CA GLY A 146 20.66 -20.82 6.25
C GLY A 146 21.49 -19.62 5.78
N GLU A 147 20.98 -18.40 5.94
CA GLU A 147 21.67 -17.17 5.56
C GLU A 147 22.98 -16.97 6.35
N LEU A 148 22.96 -17.22 7.66
CA LEU A 148 24.15 -17.14 8.53
C LEU A 148 25.24 -18.15 8.14
N LEU A 149 24.86 -19.35 7.72
CA LEU A 149 25.79 -20.39 7.30
C LEU A 149 26.23 -20.25 5.84
N GLY A 150 25.67 -19.30 5.07
CA GLY A 150 25.96 -19.11 3.66
C GLY A 150 25.51 -20.28 2.79
N MET A 151 24.54 -21.05 3.28
CA MET A 151 23.92 -22.15 2.54
C MET A 151 22.75 -21.55 1.75
N GLN A 152 22.85 -21.57 0.42
CA GLN A 152 21.65 -21.38 -0.40
C GLN A 152 20.78 -22.62 -0.21
N ASP A 153 19.68 -22.44 0.51
CA ASP A 153 18.80 -23.55 0.79
C ASP A 153 18.03 -23.98 -0.45
N ASP A 154 18.19 -25.26 -0.79
CA ASP A 154 17.16 -26.04 -1.45
C ASP A 154 15.95 -26.19 -0.46
N MET A 155 15.29 -25.12 -0.12
CA MET A 155 14.06 -25.09 0.68
C MET A 155 12.84 -25.47 -0.19
N ALA A 156 12.97 -26.52 -0.98
CA ALA A 156 11.87 -27.06 -1.80
C ALA A 156 10.91 -27.99 -1.01
N GLU A 157 11.17 -28.29 0.29
CA GLU A 157 10.41 -29.33 1.00
C GLU A 157 9.45 -28.84 2.11
N PHE A 158 9.40 -27.52 2.42
CA PHE A 158 8.48 -27.00 3.45
C PHE A 158 7.66 -25.78 2.98
N LEU A 159 7.43 -25.68 1.67
CA LEU A 159 6.39 -24.77 1.20
C LEU A 159 5.03 -25.45 1.35
N PRO A 160 4.01 -24.74 1.87
CA PRO A 160 2.66 -25.25 1.76
C PRO A 160 2.36 -25.53 0.29
N VAL A 161 1.72 -26.65 0.03
CA VAL A 161 1.29 -27.07 -1.31
C VAL A 161 0.55 -25.91 -1.96
N GLY A 162 1.22 -25.19 -2.89
CA GLY A 162 0.65 -24.03 -3.56
C GLY A 162 1.59 -22.83 -3.74
N ALA A 163 2.89 -22.91 -3.41
CA ALA A 163 3.83 -21.83 -3.77
C ALA A 163 3.92 -21.76 -5.30
N VAL A 164 3.12 -20.87 -5.86
CA VAL A 164 3.20 -20.45 -7.25
C VAL A 164 4.61 -19.86 -7.46
N HIS A 165 5.30 -20.27 -8.52
CA HIS A 165 6.64 -19.81 -8.87
C HIS A 165 6.71 -18.28 -8.79
N ALA A 166 7.64 -17.75 -8.00
CA ALA A 166 7.80 -16.30 -7.78
C ALA A 166 7.99 -15.50 -9.09
N ASP A 167 8.38 -16.18 -10.17
CA ASP A 167 8.63 -15.62 -11.50
C ASP A 167 7.49 -15.83 -12.50
N GLU A 168 6.38 -16.48 -12.12
CA GLU A 168 5.25 -16.67 -13.03
C GLU A 168 4.56 -15.32 -13.29
N PRO A 169 4.37 -14.95 -14.58
CA PRO A 169 3.67 -13.71 -14.92
C PRO A 169 2.21 -13.75 -14.47
N ILE A 170 1.74 -12.65 -13.87
CA ILE A 170 0.34 -12.46 -13.53
C ILE A 170 -0.36 -11.81 -14.73
N ALA A 171 -1.43 -12.43 -15.22
CA ALA A 171 -2.20 -11.91 -16.34
C ALA A 171 -3.26 -10.92 -15.87
N ILE A 172 -3.40 -9.80 -16.56
CA ILE A 172 -4.55 -8.91 -16.46
C ILE A 172 -5.61 -9.43 -17.44
N VAL A 173 -6.72 -9.96 -16.92
CA VAL A 173 -7.75 -10.62 -17.73
C VAL A 173 -8.95 -9.72 -18.04
N GLY A 174 -9.13 -8.63 -17.29
CA GLY A 174 -10.19 -7.65 -17.53
C GLY A 174 -9.80 -6.27 -17.02
N MET A 175 -10.31 -5.24 -17.64
CA MET A 175 -10.13 -3.84 -17.27
C MET A 175 -11.38 -3.03 -17.55
N ALA A 176 -11.75 -2.13 -16.63
CA ALA A 176 -12.78 -1.13 -16.81
C ALA A 176 -12.32 0.21 -16.23
N CYS A 177 -12.86 1.31 -16.68
CA CYS A 177 -12.55 2.62 -16.15
C CYS A 177 -13.67 3.63 -16.34
N ARG A 178 -13.68 4.63 -15.48
CA ARG A 178 -14.44 5.87 -15.57
C ARG A 178 -13.49 7.01 -15.33
N LEU A 179 -13.21 7.80 -16.36
CA LEU A 179 -12.21 8.87 -16.27
C LEU A 179 -12.77 10.18 -16.85
N PRO A 180 -12.19 11.33 -16.48
CA PRO A 180 -12.56 12.62 -17.04
C PRO A 180 -12.49 12.64 -18.58
N GLY A 181 -13.30 13.50 -19.20
CA GLY A 181 -13.42 13.57 -20.67
C GLY A 181 -14.44 12.60 -21.25
N GLY A 182 -15.30 12.01 -20.41
CA GLY A 182 -16.34 11.07 -20.83
C GLY A 182 -15.83 9.67 -21.14
N VAL A 183 -14.62 9.34 -20.70
CA VAL A 183 -13.99 8.03 -20.92
C VAL A 183 -14.66 6.98 -20.05
N ARG A 184 -15.20 5.92 -20.67
CA ARG A 184 -15.93 4.81 -20.04
C ARG A 184 -15.33 3.44 -20.34
N SER A 185 -14.23 3.39 -21.10
CA SER A 185 -13.56 2.13 -21.42
C SER A 185 -12.05 2.31 -21.59
N PRO A 186 -11.24 1.24 -21.46
CA PRO A 186 -9.81 1.29 -21.75
C PRO A 186 -9.49 1.73 -23.17
N GLU A 187 -10.35 1.39 -24.14
CA GLU A 187 -10.20 1.78 -25.55
C GLU A 187 -10.40 3.30 -25.73
N GLU A 188 -11.40 3.86 -25.03
CA GLU A 188 -11.64 5.31 -25.04
C GLU A 188 -10.51 6.07 -24.33
N LEU A 189 -9.94 5.52 -23.27
CA LEU A 189 -8.75 6.07 -22.66
C LEU A 189 -7.58 6.11 -23.63
N TRP A 190 -7.35 5.03 -24.35
CA TRP A 190 -6.31 4.97 -25.38
C TRP A 190 -6.54 6.02 -26.48
N GLU A 191 -7.77 6.17 -26.94
CA GLU A 191 -8.12 7.17 -27.96
C GLU A 191 -7.93 8.60 -27.46
N LEU A 192 -8.33 8.90 -26.21
CA LEU A 192 -8.10 10.19 -25.57
C LEU A 192 -6.59 10.55 -25.56
N VAL A 193 -5.75 9.59 -25.12
CA VAL A 193 -4.30 9.79 -25.07
C VAL A 193 -3.71 9.92 -26.47
N ARG A 194 -4.11 9.08 -27.41
CA ARG A 194 -3.64 9.06 -28.79
C ARG A 194 -3.97 10.36 -29.54
N SER A 195 -5.15 10.91 -29.28
CA SER A 195 -5.60 12.16 -29.91
C SER A 195 -5.05 13.42 -29.25
N GLY A 196 -4.45 13.28 -28.05
CA GLY A 196 -3.93 14.41 -27.29
C GLY A 196 -5.01 15.36 -26.78
N GLN A 197 -6.23 14.86 -26.57
CA GLN A 197 -7.34 15.67 -26.05
C GLN A 197 -7.12 16.07 -24.60
N ASP A 198 -7.52 17.30 -24.27
CA ASP A 198 -7.53 17.82 -22.91
C ASP A 198 -8.85 17.48 -22.22
N ALA A 199 -8.81 16.64 -21.18
CA ALA A 199 -9.96 16.22 -20.40
C ALA A 199 -10.28 17.16 -19.22
N ILE A 200 -9.52 18.24 -19.05
CA ILE A 200 -9.81 19.23 -18.00
C ILE A 200 -11.07 20.01 -18.36
N SER A 201 -11.99 20.09 -17.42
CA SER A 201 -13.31 20.67 -17.60
C SER A 201 -13.71 21.54 -16.41
N ARG A 202 -14.84 22.24 -16.51
CA ARG A 202 -15.32 23.12 -15.43
C ARG A 202 -15.79 22.34 -14.22
N PHE A 203 -15.88 23.01 -13.08
CA PHE A 203 -16.49 22.45 -11.87
C PHE A 203 -17.92 21.95 -12.16
N PRO A 204 -18.31 20.81 -11.55
CA PRO A 204 -19.68 20.31 -11.63
C PRO A 204 -20.68 21.30 -11.00
N ASP A 205 -21.82 21.51 -11.68
CA ASP A 205 -22.86 22.41 -11.22
C ASP A 205 -23.83 21.74 -10.20
N ASP A 206 -23.80 20.41 -10.14
CA ASP A 206 -24.73 19.57 -9.36
C ASP A 206 -24.25 19.23 -7.95
N ARG A 207 -23.02 19.59 -7.58
CA ARG A 207 -22.43 19.27 -6.27
C ARG A 207 -22.61 20.38 -5.22
N GLY A 208 -23.31 21.46 -5.57
CA GLY A 208 -23.58 22.57 -4.66
C GLY A 208 -22.31 23.27 -4.15
N TRP A 209 -21.24 23.28 -4.95
CA TRP A 209 -19.97 23.90 -4.56
C TRP A 209 -20.11 25.42 -4.55
N ASP A 210 -20.32 25.99 -3.37
CA ASP A 210 -20.23 27.43 -3.15
C ASP A 210 -18.76 27.78 -2.87
N THR A 211 -18.09 28.28 -3.88
CA THR A 211 -16.70 28.70 -3.76
C THR A 211 -16.56 30.11 -3.17
N GLY A 212 -17.70 30.85 -3.01
CA GLY A 212 -17.78 32.16 -2.37
C GLY A 212 -16.76 33.19 -2.92
N PRO A 213 -16.33 34.14 -2.10
CA PRO A 213 -15.31 35.13 -2.48
C PRO A 213 -13.93 34.51 -2.78
N THR A 214 -13.65 33.31 -2.30
CA THR A 214 -12.40 32.58 -2.53
C THR A 214 -12.35 31.90 -3.89
N ALA A 215 -13.46 31.83 -4.62
CA ALA A 215 -13.52 31.27 -5.98
C ALA A 215 -12.64 32.01 -7.01
N ASN A 216 -12.22 33.22 -6.69
CA ASN A 216 -11.36 34.00 -7.58
C ASN A 216 -9.86 33.72 -7.39
N ASP A 217 -9.50 32.92 -6.37
CA ASP A 217 -8.11 32.69 -6.01
C ASP A 217 -7.48 31.47 -6.68
N PHE A 218 -8.29 30.64 -7.36
CA PHE A 218 -7.82 29.46 -8.07
C PHE A 218 -8.71 29.13 -9.28
N PRO A 219 -8.18 28.38 -10.29
CA PRO A 219 -8.95 28.00 -11.47
C PRO A 219 -10.04 27.00 -11.09
N THR A 220 -11.27 27.28 -11.55
CA THR A 220 -12.46 26.40 -11.34
C THR A 220 -12.56 25.34 -12.43
N VAL A 221 -11.47 24.64 -12.68
CA VAL A 221 -11.36 23.56 -13.67
C VAL A 221 -10.56 22.39 -13.09
N GLY A 222 -10.84 21.19 -13.58
CA GLY A 222 -10.17 19.97 -13.15
C GLY A 222 -10.67 18.76 -13.94
N GLY A 223 -10.26 17.57 -13.53
CA GLY A 223 -10.75 16.33 -14.12
C GLY A 223 -11.96 15.80 -13.32
N PHE A 224 -13.15 15.77 -13.94
CA PHE A 224 -14.38 15.40 -13.25
C PHE A 224 -15.15 14.31 -13.97
N LEU A 225 -15.82 13.48 -13.18
CA LEU A 225 -16.91 12.60 -13.60
C LEU A 225 -18.23 13.30 -13.28
N TYR A 226 -18.92 13.81 -14.27
CA TYR A 226 -20.18 14.53 -14.07
C TYR A 226 -21.30 13.59 -13.63
N GLU A 227 -21.26 12.35 -14.09
CA GLU A 227 -22.23 11.30 -13.75
C GLU A 227 -21.87 10.54 -12.45
N ALA A 228 -20.93 11.05 -11.64
CA ALA A 228 -20.52 10.36 -10.40
C ALA A 228 -21.65 10.14 -9.38
N GLY A 229 -22.75 10.89 -9.50
CA GLY A 229 -23.95 10.72 -8.69
C GLY A 229 -24.89 9.61 -9.18
N GLU A 230 -24.79 9.19 -10.44
CA GLU A 230 -25.61 8.15 -11.03
C GLU A 230 -25.19 6.77 -10.50
N PHE A 231 -26.20 5.91 -10.25
CA PHE A 231 -25.96 4.56 -9.75
C PHE A 231 -27.24 3.71 -9.82
N ASP A 232 -27.16 2.54 -10.42
CA ASP A 232 -28.24 1.57 -10.41
C ASP A 232 -28.23 0.73 -9.13
N ALA A 233 -28.75 1.28 -8.05
CA ALA A 233 -28.83 0.60 -6.76
C ALA A 233 -29.66 -0.69 -6.83
N GLY A 234 -30.72 -0.70 -7.64
CA GLY A 234 -31.59 -1.86 -7.83
C GLY A 234 -30.87 -3.06 -8.40
N PHE A 235 -29.98 -2.82 -9.35
CA PHE A 235 -29.13 -3.86 -9.96
C PHE A 235 -28.28 -4.60 -8.93
N PHE A 236 -27.74 -3.89 -7.95
CA PHE A 236 -26.91 -4.46 -6.88
C PHE A 236 -27.72 -4.89 -5.63
N GLY A 237 -29.06 -4.82 -5.67
CA GLY A 237 -29.91 -5.16 -4.54
C GLY A 237 -29.77 -4.19 -3.35
N ILE A 238 -29.30 -2.97 -3.59
CA ILE A 238 -29.08 -1.94 -2.57
C ILE A 238 -30.35 -1.09 -2.43
N SER A 239 -30.77 -0.86 -1.20
CA SER A 239 -31.96 -0.03 -0.95
C SER A 239 -31.71 1.44 -1.32
N PRO A 240 -32.76 2.20 -1.71
CA PRO A 240 -32.60 3.63 -2.02
C PRO A 240 -32.00 4.44 -0.88
N ARG A 241 -32.33 4.12 0.38
CA ARG A 241 -31.77 4.79 1.57
C ARG A 241 -30.29 4.51 1.74
N GLU A 242 -29.89 3.26 1.57
CA GLU A 242 -28.48 2.89 1.62
C GLU A 242 -27.72 3.56 0.47
N ALA A 243 -28.25 3.52 -0.74
CA ALA A 243 -27.64 4.15 -1.90
C ALA A 243 -27.39 5.65 -1.70
N LEU A 244 -28.33 6.37 -1.08
CA LEU A 244 -28.17 7.79 -0.76
C LEU A 244 -27.06 8.04 0.27
N ALA A 245 -26.87 7.12 1.22
CA ALA A 245 -25.82 7.23 2.23
C ALA A 245 -24.43 6.82 1.72
N MET A 246 -24.36 6.10 0.58
CA MET A 246 -23.10 5.62 0.02
C MET A 246 -22.34 6.74 -0.68
N ASP A 247 -21.07 6.89 -0.36
CA ASP A 247 -20.14 7.72 -1.12
C ASP A 247 -20.10 7.29 -2.59
N PRO A 248 -20.10 8.22 -3.55
CA PRO A 248 -20.00 7.92 -4.98
C PRO A 248 -18.83 7.01 -5.34
N GLN A 249 -17.73 7.07 -4.60
CA GLN A 249 -16.58 6.17 -4.81
C GLN A 249 -16.97 4.69 -4.65
N GLN A 250 -17.79 4.35 -3.65
CA GLN A 250 -18.26 2.98 -3.48
C GLN A 250 -19.20 2.52 -4.60
N ARG A 251 -20.04 3.45 -5.10
CA ARG A 251 -21.00 3.17 -6.20
C ARG A 251 -20.23 2.88 -7.50
N LEU A 252 -19.31 3.77 -7.87
CA LEU A 252 -18.48 3.63 -9.06
C LEU A 252 -17.62 2.36 -9.04
N LEU A 253 -17.09 1.99 -7.86
CA LEU A 253 -16.34 0.75 -7.71
C LEU A 253 -17.19 -0.49 -8.00
N LEU A 254 -18.46 -0.52 -7.57
CA LEU A 254 -19.37 -1.63 -7.86
C LEU A 254 -19.62 -1.77 -9.36
N GLU A 255 -19.95 -0.67 -10.05
CA GLU A 255 -20.18 -0.67 -11.49
C GLU A 255 -18.92 -1.04 -12.27
N ALA A 256 -17.79 -0.42 -11.97
CA ALA A 256 -16.51 -0.72 -12.64
C ALA A 256 -16.05 -2.16 -12.40
N ALA A 257 -16.29 -2.71 -11.20
CA ALA A 257 -16.00 -4.10 -10.90
C ALA A 257 -16.85 -5.05 -11.75
N TRP A 258 -18.16 -4.80 -11.82
CA TRP A 258 -19.05 -5.58 -12.67
C TRP A 258 -18.60 -5.57 -14.13
N GLU A 259 -18.36 -4.39 -14.69
CA GLU A 259 -17.87 -4.24 -16.06
C GLU A 259 -16.52 -4.93 -16.31
N THR A 260 -15.65 -4.94 -15.30
CA THR A 260 -14.36 -5.65 -15.40
C THR A 260 -14.58 -7.15 -15.59
N PHE A 261 -15.53 -7.75 -14.87
CA PHE A 261 -15.88 -9.16 -15.02
C PHE A 261 -16.56 -9.44 -16.37
N GLU A 262 -17.50 -8.58 -16.80
CA GLU A 262 -18.14 -8.69 -18.12
C GLU A 262 -17.08 -8.68 -19.24
N ARG A 263 -16.14 -7.74 -19.19
CA ARG A 263 -15.06 -7.62 -20.19
C ARG A 263 -14.07 -8.80 -20.14
N ALA A 264 -13.92 -9.42 -19.00
CA ALA A 264 -13.13 -10.65 -18.83
C ALA A 264 -13.89 -11.90 -19.33
N GLY A 265 -15.19 -11.80 -19.61
CA GLY A 265 -16.05 -12.94 -19.92
C GLY A 265 -16.30 -13.86 -18.72
N ILE A 266 -16.23 -13.30 -17.51
CA ILE A 266 -16.41 -14.00 -16.24
C ILE A 266 -17.78 -13.63 -15.66
N ASP A 267 -18.59 -14.64 -15.32
CA ASP A 267 -19.82 -14.42 -14.55
C ASP A 267 -19.46 -14.25 -13.07
N PRO A 268 -19.69 -13.07 -12.46
CA PRO A 268 -19.41 -12.85 -11.04
C PRO A 268 -20.16 -13.82 -10.11
N ALA A 269 -21.30 -14.37 -10.55
CA ALA A 269 -22.05 -15.33 -9.76
C ALA A 269 -21.31 -16.66 -9.57
N GLU A 270 -20.47 -17.05 -10.53
CA GLU A 270 -19.64 -18.25 -10.45
C GLU A 270 -18.44 -18.08 -9.50
N LEU A 271 -18.07 -16.84 -9.22
CA LEU A 271 -16.98 -16.51 -8.28
C LEU A 271 -17.43 -16.44 -6.82
N ARG A 272 -18.70 -16.60 -6.53
CA ARG A 272 -19.22 -16.59 -5.15
C ARG A 272 -18.60 -17.73 -4.32
N GLY A 273 -18.05 -17.39 -3.16
CA GLY A 273 -17.30 -18.33 -2.31
C GLY A 273 -15.88 -18.61 -2.80
N SER A 274 -15.41 -17.94 -3.85
CA SER A 274 -14.03 -18.10 -4.33
C SER A 274 -13.05 -17.29 -3.47
N ARG A 275 -11.78 -17.70 -3.48
CA ARG A 275 -10.69 -16.97 -2.88
C ARG A 275 -10.25 -15.78 -3.76
N THR A 276 -11.21 -14.97 -4.22
CA THR A 276 -10.94 -13.74 -4.95
C THR A 276 -10.63 -12.62 -3.95
N GLY A 277 -9.43 -12.04 -4.03
CA GLY A 277 -9.01 -10.90 -3.23
C GLY A 277 -9.51 -9.58 -3.82
N VAL A 278 -9.76 -8.56 -2.98
CA VAL A 278 -10.17 -7.21 -3.39
C VAL A 278 -9.22 -6.19 -2.79
N PHE A 279 -8.53 -5.44 -3.65
CA PHE A 279 -7.52 -4.46 -3.25
C PHE A 279 -7.86 -3.10 -3.87
N VAL A 280 -8.21 -2.13 -3.05
CA VAL A 280 -8.69 -0.82 -3.52
C VAL A 280 -7.82 0.31 -2.97
N GLY A 281 -7.27 1.12 -3.87
CA GLY A 281 -6.73 2.43 -3.54
C GLY A 281 -7.87 3.43 -3.48
N GLY A 282 -8.10 4.05 -2.31
CA GLY A 282 -9.18 5.00 -2.12
C GLY A 282 -8.70 6.32 -1.56
N PHE A 283 -9.53 7.34 -1.70
CA PHE A 283 -9.32 8.65 -1.11
C PHE A 283 -10.28 8.88 0.07
N ALA A 284 -9.96 9.85 0.92
CA ALA A 284 -10.85 10.24 2.02
C ALA A 284 -12.27 10.54 1.53
N GLN A 285 -13.26 10.00 2.22
CA GLN A 285 -14.68 10.15 1.86
C GLN A 285 -15.23 11.40 2.56
N ASP A 286 -15.59 12.41 1.77
CA ASP A 286 -16.16 13.69 2.22
C ASP A 286 -17.59 13.94 1.70
N TYR A 287 -18.25 12.89 1.22
CA TYR A 287 -19.58 12.94 0.64
C TYR A 287 -20.68 13.18 1.69
N GLY A 288 -20.60 12.49 2.81
CA GLY A 288 -21.63 12.54 3.84
C GLY A 288 -21.34 13.56 4.96
N PRO A 289 -22.35 13.90 5.76
CA PRO A 289 -22.13 14.65 6.99
C PRO A 289 -21.26 13.84 7.95
N ARG A 290 -20.61 14.51 8.88
CA ARG A 290 -19.93 13.82 9.97
C ARG A 290 -20.92 12.98 10.76
N LEU A 291 -20.51 11.81 11.26
CA LEU A 291 -21.38 10.85 11.93
C LEU A 291 -22.21 11.46 13.08
N HIS A 292 -21.68 12.47 13.78
CA HIS A 292 -22.38 13.18 14.86
C HIS A 292 -23.28 14.32 14.37
N GLU A 293 -23.18 14.70 13.09
CA GLU A 293 -24.00 15.72 12.43
C GLU A 293 -25.08 15.08 11.56
N SER A 294 -25.17 13.74 11.55
CA SER A 294 -26.11 12.99 10.73
C SER A 294 -27.53 13.43 11.06
N ALA A 295 -28.12 14.21 10.16
CA ALA A 295 -29.49 14.63 10.21
C ALA A 295 -30.43 13.51 9.74
N ASP A 296 -31.73 13.64 10.04
CA ASP A 296 -32.80 12.71 9.71
C ASP A 296 -32.71 12.17 8.25
N GLY A 297 -32.66 10.85 8.09
CA GLY A 297 -32.73 10.18 6.79
C GLY A 297 -31.59 9.23 6.43
N HIS A 298 -30.47 9.25 7.15
CA HIS A 298 -29.33 8.34 6.94
C HIS A 298 -29.30 7.19 7.98
N ASP A 299 -30.41 6.87 8.60
CA ASP A 299 -30.57 5.96 9.74
C ASP A 299 -29.82 4.63 9.52
N GLY A 300 -28.68 4.49 10.19
CA GLY A 300 -27.90 3.27 10.23
C GLY A 300 -26.95 3.04 9.04
N HIS A 301 -27.05 3.77 7.93
CA HIS A 301 -26.21 3.55 6.73
C HIS A 301 -25.03 4.53 6.61
N ALA A 302 -25.02 5.64 7.37
CA ALA A 302 -23.97 6.66 7.26
C ALA A 302 -22.56 6.09 7.53
N LEU A 303 -22.41 5.25 8.54
CA LEU A 303 -21.12 4.62 8.87
C LEU A 303 -20.58 3.77 7.73
N THR A 304 -21.40 2.86 7.20
CA THR A 304 -20.98 1.97 6.10
C THR A 304 -20.90 2.70 4.76
N GLY A 305 -21.65 3.76 4.59
CA GLY A 305 -21.64 4.58 3.38
C GLY A 305 -20.41 5.47 3.26
N THR A 306 -19.78 5.88 4.39
CA THR A 306 -18.69 6.88 4.39
C THR A 306 -17.36 6.36 4.94
N THR A 307 -17.28 5.12 5.40
CA THR A 307 -16.02 4.54 5.89
C THR A 307 -15.18 3.97 4.76
N SER A 308 -13.93 4.43 4.65
CA SER A 308 -13.01 4.03 3.55
C SER A 308 -12.76 2.52 3.50
N SER A 309 -12.63 1.84 4.65
CA SER A 309 -12.44 0.38 4.70
C SER A 309 -13.59 -0.42 4.09
N VAL A 310 -14.78 0.19 3.97
CA VAL A 310 -15.96 -0.45 3.37
C VAL A 310 -15.85 -0.52 1.84
N MET A 311 -14.97 0.25 1.19
CA MET A 311 -14.81 0.18 -0.27
C MET A 311 -14.49 -1.23 -0.75
N SER A 312 -13.44 -1.85 -0.24
CA SER A 312 -13.07 -3.24 -0.60
C SER A 312 -14.05 -4.26 -0.01
N GLY A 313 -14.48 -4.06 1.23
CA GLY A 313 -15.41 -4.97 1.90
C GLY A 313 -16.78 -5.04 1.22
N ARG A 314 -17.28 -3.92 0.70
CA ARG A 314 -18.57 -3.89 -0.04
C ARG A 314 -18.49 -4.69 -1.34
N LEU A 315 -17.39 -4.59 -2.08
CA LEU A 315 -17.16 -5.40 -3.27
C LEU A 315 -17.16 -6.89 -2.90
N SER A 316 -16.36 -7.29 -1.92
CA SER A 316 -16.31 -8.69 -1.46
C SER A 316 -17.69 -9.18 -1.01
N TYR A 317 -18.42 -8.38 -0.25
CA TYR A 317 -19.76 -8.74 0.22
C TYR A 317 -20.77 -8.89 -0.92
N THR A 318 -20.78 -7.92 -1.85
CA THR A 318 -21.75 -7.90 -2.96
C THR A 318 -21.53 -9.10 -3.91
N PHE A 319 -20.28 -9.38 -4.25
CA PHE A 319 -19.94 -10.49 -5.14
C PHE A 319 -19.76 -11.83 -4.42
N GLY A 320 -19.67 -11.82 -3.09
CA GLY A 320 -19.53 -13.02 -2.26
C GLY A 320 -18.13 -13.62 -2.30
N PHE A 321 -17.09 -12.78 -2.39
CA PHE A 321 -15.69 -13.22 -2.37
C PHE A 321 -15.20 -13.51 -0.96
N GLU A 322 -14.31 -14.50 -0.80
CA GLU A 322 -13.75 -14.95 0.48
C GLU A 322 -12.24 -14.65 0.61
N GLY A 323 -11.61 -14.09 -0.41
CA GLY A 323 -10.21 -13.64 -0.34
C GLY A 323 -10.02 -12.36 0.47
N PRO A 324 -8.77 -11.90 0.62
CA PRO A 324 -8.44 -10.66 1.35
C PRO A 324 -9.18 -9.44 0.79
N ALA A 325 -9.72 -8.58 1.67
CA ALA A 325 -10.37 -7.33 1.29
C ALA A 325 -9.65 -6.15 1.93
N VAL A 326 -8.87 -5.40 1.13
CA VAL A 326 -7.97 -4.37 1.61
C VAL A 326 -8.25 -3.04 0.92
N THR A 327 -8.44 -1.99 1.71
CA THR A 327 -8.46 -0.61 1.22
C THR A 327 -7.20 0.11 1.71
N VAL A 328 -6.47 0.75 0.79
CA VAL A 328 -5.24 1.50 1.11
C VAL A 328 -5.38 2.96 0.71
N ASP A 329 -4.81 3.84 1.52
CA ASP A 329 -4.62 5.25 1.19
C ASP A 329 -3.15 5.61 1.40
N THR A 330 -2.44 5.77 0.30
CA THR A 330 -1.07 6.27 0.23
C THR A 330 -1.00 7.46 -0.72
N ALA A 331 -2.06 8.26 -0.72
CA ALA A 331 -2.27 9.40 -1.61
C ALA A 331 -2.18 8.99 -3.10
N CYS A 332 -1.42 9.69 -3.92
CA CYS A 332 -1.33 9.46 -5.37
C CYS A 332 -0.84 8.04 -5.75
N SER A 333 -0.20 7.32 -4.85
CA SER A 333 0.32 5.97 -5.10
C SER A 333 -0.65 4.84 -4.72
N SER A 334 -1.83 5.13 -4.16
CA SER A 334 -2.74 4.14 -3.57
C SER A 334 -3.08 2.98 -4.51
N SER A 335 -3.42 3.27 -5.77
CA SER A 335 -3.78 2.21 -6.73
C SER A 335 -2.60 1.31 -7.10
N LEU A 336 -1.39 1.86 -7.17
CA LEU A 336 -0.19 1.06 -7.44
C LEU A 336 0.23 0.22 -6.22
N VAL A 337 0.03 0.74 -5.00
CA VAL A 337 0.22 -0.03 -3.78
C VAL A 337 -0.80 -1.16 -3.67
N ALA A 338 -2.08 -0.90 -4.01
CA ALA A 338 -3.11 -1.93 -4.09
C ALA A 338 -2.73 -3.04 -5.08
N LEU A 339 -2.23 -2.68 -6.27
CA LEU A 339 -1.76 -3.63 -7.28
C LEU A 339 -0.55 -4.45 -6.78
N HIS A 340 0.38 -3.80 -6.08
CA HIS A 340 1.53 -4.47 -5.50
C HIS A 340 1.11 -5.51 -4.46
N LEU A 341 0.22 -5.15 -3.53
CA LEU A 341 -0.31 -6.07 -2.52
C LEU A 341 -1.04 -7.25 -3.17
N ALA A 342 -1.92 -6.99 -4.14
CA ALA A 342 -2.62 -8.04 -4.88
C ALA A 342 -1.64 -9.02 -5.55
N THR A 343 -0.57 -8.50 -6.13
CA THR A 343 0.48 -9.31 -6.76
C THR A 343 1.19 -10.21 -5.74
N GLN A 344 1.45 -9.71 -4.53
CA GLN A 344 2.05 -10.49 -3.45
C GLN A 344 1.11 -11.59 -2.97
N GLU A 345 -0.17 -11.27 -2.71
CA GLU A 345 -1.17 -12.23 -2.24
C GLU A 345 -1.44 -13.35 -3.26
N LEU A 346 -1.47 -13.02 -4.57
CA LEU A 346 -1.57 -14.02 -5.63
C LEU A 346 -0.34 -14.95 -5.63
N ARG A 347 0.86 -14.40 -5.49
CA ARG A 347 2.10 -15.21 -5.43
C ARG A 347 2.24 -16.02 -4.16
N ALA A 348 1.70 -15.52 -3.05
CA ALA A 348 1.64 -16.25 -1.79
C ALA A 348 0.56 -17.36 -1.79
N GLY A 349 -0.32 -17.38 -2.78
CA GLY A 349 -1.44 -18.32 -2.83
C GLY A 349 -2.57 -18.02 -1.85
N GLU A 350 -2.60 -16.80 -1.29
CA GLU A 350 -3.67 -16.32 -0.40
C GLU A 350 -4.97 -16.03 -1.16
N CYS A 351 -4.86 -15.72 -2.46
CA CYS A 351 -5.99 -15.65 -3.37
C CYS A 351 -5.63 -16.24 -4.74
N ASP A 352 -6.66 -16.69 -5.48
CA ASP A 352 -6.52 -17.30 -6.82
C ASP A 352 -6.76 -16.28 -7.93
N MET A 353 -7.51 -15.23 -7.61
CA MET A 353 -7.81 -14.08 -8.45
C MET A 353 -7.80 -12.83 -7.59
N ALA A 354 -7.48 -11.68 -8.17
CA ALA A 354 -7.52 -10.40 -7.48
C ALA A 354 -8.25 -9.34 -8.33
N LEU A 355 -9.23 -8.69 -7.72
CA LEU A 355 -9.84 -7.45 -8.23
C LEU A 355 -9.07 -6.27 -7.64
N VAL A 356 -8.45 -5.47 -8.51
CA VAL A 356 -7.62 -4.34 -8.10
C VAL A 356 -8.19 -3.06 -8.68
N GLY A 357 -8.35 -2.03 -7.87
CA GLY A 357 -8.87 -0.76 -8.33
C GLY A 357 -8.28 0.45 -7.64
N GLY A 358 -8.62 1.61 -8.17
CA GLY A 358 -8.37 2.91 -7.54
C GLY A 358 -9.50 3.85 -7.85
N VAL A 359 -9.92 4.64 -6.89
CA VAL A 359 -11.03 5.58 -7.04
C VAL A 359 -10.77 6.88 -6.31
N THR A 360 -11.18 7.99 -6.93
CA THR A 360 -11.23 9.30 -6.30
C THR A 360 -12.39 10.10 -6.89
N VAL A 361 -13.33 10.50 -6.03
CA VAL A 361 -14.38 11.46 -6.36
C VAL A 361 -14.34 12.58 -5.34
N MET A 362 -14.16 13.79 -5.81
CA MET A 362 -14.20 14.98 -4.98
C MET A 362 -15.66 15.42 -4.77
N SER A 363 -16.21 15.15 -3.63
CA SER A 363 -17.59 15.55 -3.27
C SER A 363 -17.66 17.02 -2.86
N THR A 364 -16.56 17.58 -2.35
CA THR A 364 -16.40 18.99 -1.98
C THR A 364 -15.22 19.64 -2.71
N PRO A 365 -15.16 20.97 -2.80
CA PRO A 365 -14.02 21.68 -3.39
C PRO A 365 -12.83 21.81 -2.44
N GLY A 366 -12.87 21.19 -1.26
CA GLY A 366 -11.89 21.37 -0.18
C GLY A 366 -10.45 21.18 -0.61
N ILE A 367 -10.18 20.18 -1.46
CA ILE A 367 -8.82 19.90 -1.93
C ILE A 367 -8.26 21.02 -2.82
N PHE A 368 -9.10 21.64 -3.66
CA PHE A 368 -8.70 22.79 -4.48
C PHE A 368 -8.34 24.00 -3.59
N VAL A 369 -9.14 24.26 -2.55
CA VAL A 369 -8.89 25.33 -1.59
C VAL A 369 -7.55 25.13 -0.89
N GLU A 370 -7.28 23.93 -0.40
CA GLU A 370 -6.03 23.62 0.32
C GLU A 370 -4.80 23.68 -0.60
N PHE A 371 -4.86 23.12 -1.79
CA PHE A 371 -3.77 23.21 -2.76
C PHE A 371 -3.51 24.66 -3.21
N SER A 372 -4.56 25.46 -3.37
CA SER A 372 -4.41 26.90 -3.68
C SER A 372 -3.66 27.62 -2.56
N ARG A 373 -4.04 27.39 -1.31
CA ARG A 373 -3.36 27.99 -0.13
C ARG A 373 -1.89 27.61 -0.05
N GLN A 374 -1.54 26.42 -0.49
CA GLN A 374 -0.16 25.93 -0.53
C GLN A 374 0.61 26.41 -1.77
N GLY A 375 -0.02 27.14 -2.69
CA GLY A 375 0.59 27.55 -3.94
C GLY A 375 0.88 26.39 -4.89
N GLY A 376 0.20 25.25 -4.72
CA GLY A 376 0.40 24.02 -5.49
C GLY A 376 -0.40 23.93 -6.79
N MET A 377 -1.20 24.96 -7.11
CA MET A 377 -2.03 24.98 -8.31
C MET A 377 -1.44 25.88 -9.41
N SER A 378 -1.50 25.42 -10.66
CA SER A 378 -1.18 26.25 -11.81
C SER A 378 -2.33 27.20 -12.12
N ALA A 379 -2.04 28.39 -12.68
CA ALA A 379 -3.03 29.42 -12.96
C ALA A 379 -4.12 29.01 -13.98
N ASP A 380 -3.83 28.04 -14.83
CA ASP A 380 -4.75 27.51 -15.84
C ASP A 380 -5.37 26.13 -15.46
N GLY A 381 -5.12 25.67 -14.21
CA GLY A 381 -5.64 24.39 -13.71
C GLY A 381 -5.06 23.14 -14.36
N ARG A 382 -3.91 23.25 -15.02
CA ARG A 382 -3.26 22.11 -15.72
C ARG A 382 -1.94 21.74 -15.08
N CYS A 383 -1.65 20.45 -15.03
CA CYS A 383 -0.35 19.97 -14.57
C CYS A 383 0.78 20.49 -15.46
N LYS A 384 1.81 21.04 -14.83
CA LYS A 384 3.01 21.57 -15.51
C LYS A 384 4.24 20.70 -15.27
N SER A 385 4.09 19.52 -14.67
CA SER A 385 5.21 18.60 -14.47
C SER A 385 5.86 18.30 -15.83
N PHE A 386 7.19 18.44 -15.88
CA PHE A 386 8.00 18.28 -17.09
C PHE A 386 7.71 19.30 -18.23
N SER A 387 6.90 20.33 -17.98
CA SER A 387 6.67 21.45 -18.89
C SER A 387 7.41 22.68 -18.39
N ALA A 388 8.14 23.36 -19.28
CA ALA A 388 8.84 24.60 -18.96
C ALA A 388 7.85 25.77 -18.89
#